data_39aeec4a02a26884f015a13a12fe04f5
#
_entry.id   39aeec4a02a26884f015a13a12fe04f5
#
_cell.length_a   1.000
_cell.length_b   1.000
_cell.length_c   1.000
_cell.angle_alpha   90.00
_cell.angle_beta   90.00
_cell.angle_gamma   90.00
#
_symmetry.space_group_name_H-M   'P 1'
#
loop_
_entity.id
_entity.type
_entity.pdbx_description
1 polymer ?
#
loop_
_entity_poly.entity_id
_entity_poly.type
_entity_poly.pdbx_seq_one_letter_code
_entity_poly.pdbx_strand_id
1 'polypeptide(L)'
;MNDIRTRFGARVRQLRGERDWSQEQFADLCGLHRTYIGSIERGEQNISLVNIEKVAATLGISLADLFATFSDKPASTTSSS
;
A
#
# COMPACT_ATOMS: atom_id res chain seq x y z
N MET A 1 -9.53 -14.25 -1.85
CA MET A 1 -9.74 -13.75 -0.48
C MET A 1 -9.23 -12.33 -0.36
N ASN A 2 -10.04 -11.46 0.21
CA ASN A 2 -9.75 -10.03 0.23
C ASN A 2 -9.24 -9.58 1.60
N ASP A 3 -8.08 -10.08 2.00
CA ASP A 3 -7.50 -9.68 3.28
C ASP A 3 -6.74 -8.36 3.14
N ILE A 4 -6.18 -7.90 4.26
CA ILE A 4 -5.51 -6.60 4.32
C ILE A 4 -4.33 -6.52 3.35
N ARG A 5 -3.63 -7.63 3.11
CA ARG A 5 -2.48 -7.61 2.20
C ARG A 5 -2.93 -7.34 0.76
N THR A 6 -4.04 -7.93 0.36
CA THR A 6 -4.61 -7.73 -0.98
C THR A 6 -5.08 -6.29 -1.15
N ARG A 7 -5.79 -5.76 -0.14
CA ARG A 7 -6.28 -4.38 -0.20
C ARG A 7 -5.13 -3.39 -0.19
N PHE A 8 -4.10 -3.64 0.61
CA PHE A 8 -2.93 -2.78 0.65
C PHE A 8 -2.21 -2.78 -0.69
N GLY A 9 -2.02 -3.95 -1.28
CA GLY A 9 -1.37 -4.08 -2.58
C GLY A 9 -2.11 -3.33 -3.68
N ALA A 10 -3.44 -3.45 -3.69
CA ALA A 10 -4.27 -2.74 -4.67
C ALA A 10 -4.15 -1.23 -4.49
N ARG A 11 -4.09 -0.76 -3.24
CA ARG A 11 -3.93 0.67 -2.94
C ARG A 11 -2.59 1.18 -3.44
N VAL A 12 -1.52 0.44 -3.17
CA VAL A 12 -0.17 0.81 -3.63
C VAL A 12 -0.14 0.90 -5.16
N ARG A 13 -0.70 -0.10 -5.82
CA ARG A 13 -0.74 -0.11 -7.28
C ARG A 13 -1.51 1.10 -7.83
N GLN A 14 -2.65 1.42 -7.21
CA GLN A 14 -3.44 2.59 -7.60
C GLN A 14 -2.63 3.87 -7.49
N LEU A 15 -1.99 4.07 -6.35
CA LEU A 15 -1.23 5.30 -6.08
C LEU A 15 0.01 5.40 -6.99
N ARG A 16 0.65 4.27 -7.24
CA ARG A 16 1.76 4.23 -8.19
C ARG A 16 1.29 4.61 -9.59
N GLY A 17 0.16 4.04 -10.02
CA GLY A 17 -0.39 4.31 -11.34
C GLY A 17 -0.78 5.77 -11.54
N GLU A 18 -1.28 6.41 -10.48
CA GLU A 18 -1.63 7.84 -10.54
C GLU A 18 -0.42 8.72 -10.80
N ARG A 19 0.79 8.22 -10.52
CA ARG A 19 2.03 8.94 -10.72
C ARG A 19 2.75 8.52 -12.00
N ASP A 20 2.14 7.61 -12.75
CA ASP A 20 2.69 7.06 -13.99
C ASP A 20 4.06 6.40 -13.80
N TRP A 21 4.27 5.84 -12.62
CA TRP A 21 5.51 5.10 -12.33
C TRP A 21 5.34 3.63 -12.68
N SER A 22 6.39 3.04 -13.26
CA SER A 22 6.46 1.58 -13.37
C SER A 22 6.80 0.99 -12.01
N GLN A 23 6.63 -0.33 -11.86
CA GLN A 23 7.05 -1.01 -10.63
C GLN A 23 8.53 -0.79 -10.37
N GLU A 24 9.34 -0.83 -11.42
CA GLU A 24 10.78 -0.66 -11.30
C GLU A 24 11.13 0.75 -10.83
N GLN A 25 10.50 1.76 -11.43
CA GLN A 25 10.73 3.15 -11.02
C GLN A 25 10.36 3.36 -9.56
N PHE A 26 9.20 2.84 -9.18
CA PHE A 26 8.72 2.99 -7.81
C PHE A 26 9.66 2.28 -6.82
N ALA A 27 10.10 1.07 -7.18
CA ALA A 27 11.03 0.32 -6.34
C ALA A 27 12.33 1.10 -6.13
N ASP A 28 12.88 1.68 -7.20
CA ASP A 28 14.09 2.49 -7.11
C ASP A 28 13.90 3.68 -6.17
N LEU A 29 12.75 4.35 -6.28
CA LEU A 29 12.47 5.51 -5.43
C LEU A 29 12.28 5.12 -3.97
N CYS A 30 11.70 3.94 -3.73
CA CYS A 30 11.50 3.42 -2.38
C CYS A 30 12.78 2.86 -1.75
N GLY A 31 13.78 2.53 -2.56
CA GLY A 31 14.94 1.79 -2.08
C GLY A 31 14.61 0.33 -1.81
N LEU A 32 13.67 -0.22 -2.56
CA LEU A 32 13.24 -1.62 -2.43
C LEU A 32 13.44 -2.32 -3.77
N HIS A 33 13.46 -3.65 -3.74
CA HIS A 33 13.62 -4.44 -4.96
C HIS A 33 12.29 -4.48 -5.73
N ARG A 34 12.35 -4.41 -7.06
CA ARG A 34 11.14 -4.42 -7.88
C ARG A 34 10.31 -5.69 -7.70
N THR A 35 10.98 -6.83 -7.47
CA THR A 35 10.28 -8.09 -7.23
C THR A 35 9.45 -8.00 -5.95
N TYR A 36 9.98 -7.31 -4.93
CA TYR A 36 9.26 -7.10 -3.69
C TYR A 36 8.05 -6.19 -3.89
N ILE A 37 8.22 -5.11 -4.67
CA ILE A 37 7.09 -4.23 -5.00
C ILE A 37 5.98 -5.02 -5.70
N GLY A 38 6.35 -5.84 -6.67
CA GLY A 38 5.39 -6.68 -7.39
C GLY A 38 4.63 -7.61 -6.45
N SER A 39 5.34 -8.24 -5.51
CA SER A 39 4.71 -9.15 -4.55
C SER A 39 3.80 -8.41 -3.58
N ILE A 40 4.15 -7.17 -3.20
CA ILE A 40 3.27 -6.34 -2.38
C ILE A 40 1.97 -6.07 -3.12
N GLU A 41 2.07 -5.69 -4.38
CA GLU A 41 0.89 -5.32 -5.17
C GLU A 41 -0.03 -6.52 -5.42
N ARG A 42 0.52 -7.73 -5.41
CA ARG A 42 -0.27 -8.96 -5.57
C ARG A 42 -0.85 -9.46 -4.23
N GLY A 43 -0.54 -8.78 -3.14
CA GLY A 43 -1.05 -9.18 -1.82
C GLY A 43 -0.31 -10.37 -1.23
N GLU A 44 0.92 -10.61 -1.67
CA GLU A 44 1.70 -11.78 -1.25
C GLU A 44 2.62 -11.49 -0.07
N GLN A 45 2.75 -10.23 0.31
CA GLN A 45 3.68 -9.82 1.36
C GLN A 45 2.95 -9.33 2.60
N ASN A 46 3.44 -9.75 3.74
CA ASN A 46 3.07 -9.15 5.02
C ASN A 46 4.13 -8.08 5.32
N ILE A 47 3.92 -6.91 4.73
CA ILE A 47 4.92 -5.86 4.69
C ILE A 47 5.17 -5.29 6.09
N SER A 48 6.44 -5.04 6.39
CA SER A 48 6.82 -4.48 7.71
C SER A 48 6.42 -3.01 7.82
N LEU A 49 6.30 -2.54 9.06
CA LEU A 49 5.99 -1.13 9.32
C LEU A 49 7.04 -0.20 8.70
N VAL A 50 8.31 -0.59 8.77
CA VAL A 50 9.39 0.20 8.19
C VAL A 50 9.19 0.36 6.69
N ASN A 51 8.86 -0.73 6.01
CA ASN A 51 8.66 -0.68 4.56
C ASN A 51 7.37 0.04 4.19
N ILE A 52 6.32 -0.08 5.02
CA ILE A 52 5.10 0.71 4.82
C ILE A 52 5.43 2.20 4.87
N GLU A 53 6.26 2.60 5.82
CA GLU A 53 6.67 4.00 5.93
C GLU A 53 7.46 4.45 4.70
N LYS A 54 8.36 3.60 4.19
CA LYS A 54 9.11 3.91 2.96
C LYS A 54 8.16 4.12 1.78
N VAL A 55 7.15 3.28 1.66
CA VAL A 55 6.16 3.37 0.60
C VAL A 55 5.40 4.69 0.70
N ALA A 56 4.91 5.03 1.88
CA ALA A 56 4.16 6.28 2.09
C ALA A 56 5.03 7.50 1.78
N ALA A 57 6.26 7.49 2.27
CA ALA A 57 7.19 8.60 2.06
C ALA A 57 7.48 8.79 0.57
N THR A 58 7.70 7.71 -0.15
CA THR A 58 7.96 7.77 -1.59
C THR A 58 6.76 8.33 -2.35
N LEU A 59 5.56 7.94 -1.93
CA LEU A 59 4.33 8.44 -2.55
C LEU A 59 4.02 9.89 -2.12
N GLY A 60 4.70 10.39 -1.10
CA GLY A 60 4.49 11.75 -0.62
C GLY A 60 3.18 11.93 0.14
N ILE A 61 2.70 10.87 0.78
CA ILE A 61 1.43 10.91 1.51
C ILE A 61 1.64 10.43 2.94
N SER A 62 0.70 10.77 3.81
CA SER A 62 0.72 10.29 5.19
C SER A 62 0.33 8.82 5.25
N LEU A 63 0.65 8.18 6.35
CA LEU A 63 0.17 6.82 6.59
C LEU A 63 -1.35 6.77 6.64
N ALA A 64 -1.98 7.81 7.19
CA ALA A 64 -3.44 7.89 7.22
C ALA A 64 -4.01 7.90 5.80
N ASP A 65 -3.41 8.68 4.91
CA ASP A 65 -3.86 8.74 3.52
C ASP A 65 -3.64 7.41 2.81
N LEU A 66 -2.52 6.76 3.09
CA LEU A 66 -2.23 5.46 2.48
C LEU A 66 -3.31 4.44 2.80
N PHE A 67 -3.83 4.48 4.03
CA PHE A 67 -4.85 3.53 4.47
C PHE A 67 -6.28 4.08 4.40
N ALA A 68 -6.48 5.23 3.78
CA ALA A 68 -7.78 5.92 3.82
C ALA A 68 -8.93 5.08 3.24
N THR A 69 -8.65 4.28 2.22
CA THR A 69 -9.68 3.47 1.58
C THR A 69 -10.04 2.22 2.36
N PHE A 70 -9.43 2.02 3.53
CA PHE A 70 -9.65 0.84 4.36
C PHE A 70 -10.72 1.07 5.42
N SER A 71 -11.30 2.27 5.45
CA SER A 71 -12.23 2.66 6.51
C SER A 71 -13.60 2.06 6.35
N ASP A 72 -13.86 1.43 5.31
CA ASP A 72 -15.19 0.92 5.05
C ASP A 72 -15.58 -0.20 5.94
N LYS A 73 -15.59 -0.38 6.71
CA LYS A 73 -16.14 -1.35 7.31
C LYS A 73 -16.85 -1.27 8.35
N PRO A 74 -17.27 -1.29 8.38
CA PRO A 74 -17.96 -0.98 9.05
C PRO A 74 -18.07 -0.77 10.07
N ALA A 75 -17.94 -0.57 9.97
CA ALA A 75 -17.88 -0.20 10.67
C ALA A 75 -18.27 -0.12 11.50
N SER A 76 -18.41 -0.16 11.46
CA SER A 76 -18.55 -0.05 12.04
C SER A 76 -18.76 -0.24 12.96
N THR A 77 -18.74 -0.43 13.01
CA THR A 77 -18.85 -0.64 13.65
C THR A 77 -18.84 -0.47 14.59
N THR A 78 -18.89 -0.26 14.62
CA THR A 78 -18.83 -0.11 15.34
C THR A 78 -18.90 0.16 16.20
N SER A 79 -18.99 0.26 16.18
CA SER A 79 -18.93 0.50 16.81
C SER A 79 -18.90 0.63 17.69
N SER A 80 -18.82 0.59 17.75
CA SER A 80 -18.69 0.68 18.41
C SER A 80 -18.60 0.87 19.14
N SER A 81 -18.52 0.89 19.07
CA SER A 81 -18.37 1.13 19.55
C SER A 81 -18.31 1.21 19.87
#